data_55b7abb10708e4a1e79c366eff9436be
#
_entry.id   55b7abb10708e4a1e79c366eff9436be
#
_cell.length_a   1.000
_cell.length_b   1.000
_cell.length_c   1.000
_cell.angle_alpha   90.00
_cell.angle_beta   90.00
_cell.angle_gamma   90.00
#
_symmetry.space_group_name_H-M   'P 1'
#
loop_
_entity.id
_entity.type
_entity.pdbx_description
1 polymer ?
#
loop_
_entity_poly.entity_id
_entity_poly.type
_entity_poly.pdbx_seq_one_letter_code
_entity_poly.pdbx_strand_id
1 'polypeptide(L)'
;MERNPQELPLEVLDARIARLRVRMKSAGLDAFIIYTNLVRPSAVTYLTGFTPYWSEGLLLLPMTGRLAFATALSNRVADWIRSTNPVSDVISTPRPGVLLGERLAKDDSVKRVGILELDALPSELSDDLGAAAPTLRLVDGSAQFAMVRRDIDPAEQQILARSDAIAVAALDQVNTTTTSDAGTLAGLIEKHARLAGAEEAYIAVAPNLATDRRLTRVSKPIQLADRFAVRASIAYKGAWLRRTRTFAREHKVARADAWFEGVIRGIEAGKPISGQLAAYVEALSDATLEFWMVESCVGSYPLSVIASSRMPGRDAPIEGGFFVLTIGLLLHGGHWIGTSPLTVNIRSS
;
A
#
# COMPACT_ATOMS: atom_id res chain seq x y z
N MET A 1 -5.54 -8.68 -14.37
CA MET A 1 -5.64 -7.36 -14.95
C MET A 1 -4.44 -7.08 -15.82
N GLU A 2 -4.65 -6.55 -17.00
CA GLU A 2 -3.57 -6.31 -17.95
C GLU A 2 -2.90 -4.96 -17.65
N ARG A 3 -1.56 -4.95 -17.76
CA ARG A 3 -0.80 -3.71 -17.71
C ARG A 3 -1.24 -2.81 -18.88
N ASN A 4 -1.59 -1.56 -18.59
CA ASN A 4 -1.76 -0.56 -19.63
C ASN A 4 -0.37 0.07 -19.94
N PRO A 5 0.20 -0.17 -21.13
CA PRO A 5 1.51 0.37 -21.50
C PRO A 5 1.59 1.90 -21.51
N GLN A 6 0.46 2.58 -21.68
CA GLN A 6 0.41 4.05 -21.66
C GLN A 6 0.50 4.61 -20.24
N GLU A 7 -0.09 3.93 -19.24
CA GLU A 7 -0.04 4.34 -17.84
C GLU A 7 1.21 3.83 -17.12
N LEU A 8 1.70 2.65 -17.52
CA LEU A 8 2.90 2.04 -16.95
C LEU A 8 3.81 1.55 -18.08
N PRO A 9 4.60 2.43 -18.70
CA PRO A 9 5.58 2.09 -19.73
C PRO A 9 6.64 1.11 -19.25
N LEU A 10 7.26 0.38 -20.17
CA LEU A 10 8.32 -0.59 -19.85
C LEU A 10 9.54 0.08 -19.23
N GLU A 11 9.88 1.26 -19.72
CA GLU A 11 11.00 2.08 -19.24
C GLU A 11 10.87 2.45 -17.77
N VAL A 12 9.65 2.62 -17.27
CA VAL A 12 9.39 2.86 -15.84
C VAL A 12 9.71 1.63 -15.01
N LEU A 13 9.30 0.44 -15.47
CA LEU A 13 9.62 -0.82 -14.79
C LEU A 13 11.13 -1.08 -14.78
N ASP A 14 11.80 -0.86 -15.91
CA ASP A 14 13.26 -1.00 -16.03
C ASP A 14 13.99 -0.01 -15.10
N ALA A 15 13.51 1.22 -14.98
CA ALA A 15 14.07 2.22 -14.06
C ALA A 15 13.88 1.80 -12.58
N ARG A 16 12.74 1.23 -12.22
CA ARG A 16 12.48 0.70 -10.86
C ARG A 16 13.43 -0.46 -10.52
N ILE A 17 13.60 -1.39 -11.46
CA ILE A 17 14.53 -2.51 -11.35
C ILE A 17 15.97 -1.99 -11.20
N ALA A 18 16.38 -1.02 -12.02
CA ALA A 18 17.71 -0.43 -11.94
C ALA A 18 17.96 0.26 -10.59
N ARG A 19 16.99 1.00 -10.06
CA ARG A 19 17.08 1.62 -8.72
C ARG A 19 17.30 0.56 -7.62
N LEU A 20 16.56 -0.56 -7.67
CA LEU A 20 16.75 -1.62 -6.68
C LEU A 20 18.14 -2.26 -6.81
N ARG A 21 18.64 -2.50 -8.02
CA ARG A 21 20.01 -3.00 -8.25
C ARG A 21 21.08 -2.09 -7.67
N VAL A 22 20.92 -0.76 -7.79
CA VAL A 22 21.83 0.22 -7.16
C VAL A 22 21.83 0.04 -5.64
N ARG A 23 20.66 -0.12 -5.02
CA ARG A 23 20.54 -0.37 -3.57
C ARG A 23 21.12 -1.72 -3.16
N MET A 24 20.89 -2.76 -3.95
CA MET A 24 21.50 -4.07 -3.74
C MET A 24 23.05 -3.96 -3.73
N LYS A 25 23.61 -3.33 -4.76
CA LYS A 25 25.06 -3.13 -4.86
C LYS A 25 25.62 -2.40 -3.64
N SER A 26 24.98 -1.32 -3.20
CA SER A 26 25.43 -0.56 -2.01
C SER A 26 25.34 -1.35 -0.71
N ALA A 27 24.46 -2.35 -0.63
CA ALA A 27 24.29 -3.25 0.51
C ALA A 27 25.13 -4.55 0.40
N GLY A 28 25.88 -4.73 -0.68
CA GLY A 28 26.64 -5.95 -0.95
C GLY A 28 25.76 -7.18 -1.13
N LEU A 29 24.61 -7.01 -1.82
CA LEU A 29 23.70 -8.09 -2.18
C LEU A 29 23.93 -8.47 -3.65
N ASP A 30 24.01 -9.77 -3.92
CA ASP A 30 24.26 -10.32 -5.25
C ASP A 30 22.96 -10.66 -5.99
N ALA A 31 21.88 -10.90 -5.25
CA ALA A 31 20.53 -11.12 -5.77
C ALA A 31 19.48 -10.64 -4.75
N PHE A 32 18.24 -10.52 -5.21
CA PHE A 32 17.11 -10.15 -4.36
C PHE A 32 15.91 -11.05 -4.66
N ILE A 33 15.25 -11.56 -3.62
CA ILE A 33 14.04 -12.39 -3.76
C ILE A 33 12.87 -11.70 -3.07
N ILE A 34 11.71 -11.73 -3.72
CA ILE A 34 10.45 -11.23 -3.21
C ILE A 34 9.45 -12.38 -3.21
N TYR A 35 8.96 -12.74 -2.03
CA TYR A 35 7.82 -13.61 -1.89
C TYR A 35 6.53 -12.82 -2.12
N THR A 36 5.57 -13.41 -2.83
CA THR A 36 4.28 -12.80 -3.13
C THR A 36 3.14 -13.81 -3.03
N ASN A 37 1.99 -13.31 -2.61
CA ASN A 37 0.71 -14.02 -2.63
C ASN A 37 -0.43 -13.00 -2.75
N LEU A 38 -1.69 -13.44 -2.61
CA LEU A 38 -2.88 -12.59 -2.69
C LEU A 38 -2.84 -11.37 -1.75
N VAL A 39 -2.31 -11.52 -0.53
CA VAL A 39 -2.27 -10.43 0.47
C VAL A 39 -0.99 -9.61 0.44
N ARG A 40 0.04 -10.07 -0.28
CA ARG A 40 1.37 -9.46 -0.43
C ARG A 40 1.75 -9.18 -1.88
N PRO A 41 0.88 -8.55 -2.71
CA PRO A 41 1.15 -8.36 -4.14
C PRO A 41 2.03 -7.15 -4.44
N SER A 42 2.15 -6.19 -3.51
CA SER A 42 2.57 -4.81 -3.80
C SER A 42 3.96 -4.72 -4.42
N ALA A 43 4.93 -5.45 -3.87
CA ALA A 43 6.31 -5.38 -4.33
C ALA A 43 6.51 -5.98 -5.73
N VAL A 44 5.86 -7.12 -6.01
CA VAL A 44 5.90 -7.74 -7.35
C VAL A 44 5.17 -6.86 -8.35
N THR A 45 3.99 -6.33 -8.01
CA THR A 45 3.24 -5.42 -8.87
C THR A 45 4.06 -4.16 -9.21
N TYR A 46 4.76 -3.59 -8.24
CA TYR A 46 5.59 -2.41 -8.44
C TYR A 46 6.71 -2.64 -9.45
N LEU A 47 7.40 -3.78 -9.37
CA LEU A 47 8.53 -4.09 -10.25
C LEU A 47 8.14 -4.64 -11.62
N THR A 48 6.97 -5.28 -11.74
CA THR A 48 6.62 -6.05 -12.94
C THR A 48 5.37 -5.54 -13.66
N GLY A 49 4.55 -4.72 -13.00
CA GLY A 49 3.22 -4.35 -13.48
C GLY A 49 2.19 -5.48 -13.42
N PHE A 50 2.59 -6.65 -12.96
CA PHE A 50 1.73 -7.82 -12.78
C PHE A 50 1.26 -7.94 -11.33
N THR A 51 -0.04 -8.13 -11.12
CA THR A 51 -0.60 -8.36 -9.78
C THR A 51 -0.97 -9.83 -9.61
N PRO A 52 -0.31 -10.56 -8.69
CA PRO A 52 -0.62 -11.96 -8.44
C PRO A 52 -1.92 -12.10 -7.63
N TYR A 53 -2.94 -12.72 -8.21
CA TYR A 53 -4.27 -12.85 -7.58
C TYR A 53 -4.56 -14.23 -6.99
N TRP A 54 -3.95 -15.32 -7.50
CA TRP A 54 -4.44 -16.67 -7.21
C TRP A 54 -3.44 -17.61 -6.59
N SER A 55 -2.17 -17.21 -6.52
CA SER A 55 -1.13 -18.11 -6.06
C SER A 55 0.00 -17.36 -5.44
N GLU A 56 0.81 -18.12 -4.73
CA GLU A 56 2.11 -17.65 -4.28
C GLU A 56 3.16 -17.83 -5.37
N GLY A 57 4.21 -17.05 -5.24
CA GLY A 57 5.37 -17.10 -6.12
C GLY A 57 6.58 -16.41 -5.53
N LEU A 58 7.71 -16.66 -6.14
CA LEU A 58 8.97 -16.00 -5.83
C LEU A 58 9.46 -15.23 -7.05
N LEU A 59 9.71 -13.94 -6.88
CA LEU A 59 10.37 -13.11 -7.90
C LEU A 59 11.85 -12.99 -7.53
N LEU A 60 12.72 -13.50 -8.40
CA LEU A 60 14.16 -13.33 -8.32
C LEU A 60 14.62 -12.15 -9.18
N LEU A 61 15.33 -11.22 -8.60
CA LEU A 61 16.01 -10.11 -9.27
C LEU A 61 17.52 -10.33 -9.13
N PRO A 62 18.22 -10.75 -10.20
CA PRO A 62 19.68 -10.84 -10.23
C PRO A 62 20.30 -9.45 -10.44
N MET A 63 21.61 -9.31 -10.17
CA MET A 63 22.34 -8.05 -10.45
C MET A 63 22.30 -7.65 -11.91
N THR A 64 22.23 -8.62 -12.83
CA THR A 64 22.17 -8.40 -14.27
C THR A 64 21.15 -9.33 -14.93
N GLY A 65 20.67 -8.98 -16.13
CA GLY A 65 19.74 -9.80 -16.89
C GLY A 65 18.26 -9.65 -16.45
N ARG A 66 17.42 -10.57 -16.94
CA ARG A 66 15.98 -10.55 -16.69
C ARG A 66 15.64 -11.09 -15.30
N LEU A 67 14.52 -10.62 -14.77
CA LEU A 67 13.94 -11.20 -13.56
C LEU A 67 13.42 -12.62 -13.86
N ALA A 68 13.28 -13.44 -12.80
CA ALA A 68 12.61 -14.73 -12.91
C ALA A 68 11.45 -14.81 -11.91
N PHE A 69 10.26 -15.12 -12.38
CA PHE A 69 9.10 -15.33 -11.54
C PHE A 69 8.73 -16.81 -11.53
N ALA A 70 8.98 -17.48 -10.40
CA ALA A 70 8.68 -18.89 -10.20
C ALA A 70 7.36 -19.04 -9.43
N THR A 71 6.45 -19.87 -9.93
CA THR A 71 5.12 -20.10 -9.34
C THR A 71 4.68 -21.54 -9.50
N ALA A 72 3.90 -22.07 -8.57
CA ALA A 72 3.32 -23.42 -8.62
C ALA A 72 2.08 -23.50 -9.53
N LEU A 73 1.68 -22.40 -10.19
CA LEU A 73 0.60 -22.42 -11.17
C LEU A 73 0.96 -23.22 -12.42
N SER A 74 -0.05 -23.82 -13.05
CA SER A 74 0.13 -24.60 -14.27
C SER A 74 0.70 -23.77 -15.44
N ASN A 75 1.30 -24.44 -16.42
CA ASN A 75 1.87 -23.77 -17.61
C ASN A 75 0.85 -22.89 -18.34
N ARG A 76 -0.43 -23.28 -18.40
CA ARG A 76 -1.50 -22.47 -19.00
C ARG A 76 -1.64 -21.10 -18.34
N VAL A 77 -1.54 -21.05 -17.00
CA VAL A 77 -1.58 -19.78 -16.24
C VAL A 77 -0.27 -19.04 -16.37
N ALA A 78 0.86 -19.74 -16.40
CA ALA A 78 2.17 -19.13 -16.62
C ALA A 78 2.24 -18.41 -17.99
N ASP A 79 1.61 -18.95 -19.04
CA ASP A 79 1.53 -18.28 -20.35
C ASP A 79 0.74 -16.96 -20.28
N TRP A 80 -0.36 -16.94 -19.53
CA TRP A 80 -1.09 -15.70 -19.28
C TRP A 80 -0.26 -14.69 -18.46
N ILE A 81 0.46 -15.14 -17.43
CA ILE A 81 1.35 -14.28 -16.66
C ILE A 81 2.44 -13.69 -17.57
N ARG A 82 3.04 -14.46 -18.49
CA ARG A 82 4.03 -13.98 -19.45
C ARG A 82 3.49 -12.86 -20.33
N SER A 83 2.21 -12.93 -20.71
CA SER A 83 1.59 -11.87 -21.52
C SER A 83 1.39 -10.56 -20.77
N THR A 84 1.29 -10.62 -19.43
CA THR A 84 1.04 -9.46 -18.57
C THR A 84 2.27 -8.97 -17.79
N ASN A 85 3.35 -9.76 -17.79
CA ASN A 85 4.61 -9.49 -17.08
C ASN A 85 5.80 -9.43 -18.07
N PRO A 86 6.08 -8.27 -18.64
CA PRO A 86 7.06 -8.14 -19.73
C PRO A 86 8.52 -8.22 -19.25
N VAL A 87 8.79 -8.04 -17.96
CA VAL A 87 10.17 -7.87 -17.42
C VAL A 87 10.75 -9.13 -16.81
N SER A 88 9.94 -10.19 -16.61
CA SER A 88 10.43 -11.44 -16.02
C SER A 88 10.19 -12.67 -16.88
N ASP A 89 11.08 -13.67 -16.74
CA ASP A 89 10.87 -15.02 -17.23
C ASP A 89 9.95 -15.74 -16.25
N VAL A 90 8.76 -16.16 -16.69
CA VAL A 90 7.78 -16.84 -15.84
C VAL A 90 7.95 -18.34 -15.95
N ILE A 91 8.15 -19.00 -14.82
CA ILE A 91 8.47 -20.41 -14.73
C ILE A 91 7.42 -21.12 -13.87
N SER A 92 6.73 -22.09 -14.46
CA SER A 92 5.82 -23.00 -13.75
C SER A 92 6.63 -24.12 -13.12
N THR A 93 6.56 -24.26 -11.81
CA THR A 93 7.24 -25.31 -11.05
C THR A 93 6.49 -25.61 -9.75
N PRO A 94 6.35 -26.90 -9.35
CA PRO A 94 5.74 -27.23 -8.07
C PRO A 94 6.59 -26.79 -6.84
N ARG A 95 7.89 -26.51 -7.05
CA ARG A 95 8.83 -26.15 -5.97
C ARG A 95 9.62 -24.89 -6.34
N PRO A 96 9.01 -23.69 -6.22
CA PRO A 96 9.66 -22.42 -6.57
C PRO A 96 10.97 -22.15 -5.82
N GLY A 97 11.04 -22.53 -4.53
CA GLY A 97 12.25 -22.37 -3.71
C GLY A 97 13.42 -23.18 -4.24
N VAL A 98 13.21 -24.47 -4.56
CA VAL A 98 14.26 -25.34 -5.11
C VAL A 98 14.76 -24.80 -6.45
N LEU A 99 13.85 -24.48 -7.38
CA LEU A 99 14.22 -23.97 -8.70
C LEU A 99 15.09 -22.72 -8.62
N LEU A 100 14.70 -21.76 -7.79
CA LEU A 100 15.47 -20.52 -7.66
C LEU A 100 16.78 -20.72 -6.90
N GLY A 101 16.82 -21.60 -5.90
CA GLY A 101 18.05 -21.99 -5.23
C GLY A 101 19.06 -22.62 -6.19
N GLU A 102 18.64 -23.62 -7.00
CA GLU A 102 19.47 -24.22 -8.03
C GLU A 102 19.97 -23.23 -9.09
N ARG A 103 19.09 -22.27 -9.46
CA ARG A 103 19.48 -21.20 -10.40
C ARG A 103 20.54 -20.28 -9.82
N LEU A 104 20.46 -19.93 -8.55
CA LEU A 104 21.44 -19.09 -7.87
C LEU A 104 22.76 -19.86 -7.62
N ALA A 105 22.68 -21.15 -7.30
CA ALA A 105 23.86 -22.00 -7.07
C ALA A 105 24.72 -22.24 -8.33
N LYS A 106 24.19 -21.97 -9.54
CA LYS A 106 24.96 -22.06 -10.79
C LYS A 106 25.95 -20.91 -10.99
N ASP A 107 25.84 -19.86 -10.22
CA ASP A 107 26.74 -18.69 -10.27
C ASP A 107 27.50 -18.59 -8.96
N ASP A 108 28.75 -19.05 -8.97
CA ASP A 108 29.62 -19.04 -7.80
C ASP A 108 29.91 -17.64 -7.25
N SER A 109 29.63 -16.58 -8.00
CA SER A 109 29.78 -15.20 -7.52
C SER A 109 28.63 -14.76 -6.60
N VAL A 110 27.48 -15.44 -6.64
CA VAL A 110 26.34 -15.15 -5.77
C VAL A 110 26.54 -15.76 -4.40
N LYS A 111 26.64 -14.93 -3.37
CA LYS A 111 26.84 -15.35 -1.97
C LYS A 111 25.79 -14.81 -1.01
N ARG A 112 25.32 -13.57 -1.25
CA ARG A 112 24.37 -12.89 -0.36
C ARG A 112 23.10 -12.52 -1.11
N VAL A 113 21.98 -13.08 -0.66
CA VAL A 113 20.66 -12.86 -1.27
C VAL A 113 19.77 -12.08 -0.30
N GLY A 114 19.34 -10.89 -0.71
CA GLY A 114 18.34 -10.11 0.01
C GLY A 114 16.97 -10.72 -0.13
N ILE A 115 16.24 -10.87 0.96
CA ILE A 115 14.84 -11.31 0.95
C ILE A 115 13.99 -10.15 1.46
N LEU A 116 12.96 -9.77 0.71
CA LEU A 116 11.99 -8.80 1.20
C LEU A 116 11.17 -9.43 2.33
N GLU A 117 11.25 -8.82 3.52
CA GLU A 117 10.55 -9.30 4.73
C GLU A 117 10.90 -10.77 5.03
N LEU A 118 12.18 -11.03 5.28
CA LEU A 118 12.73 -12.37 5.50
C LEU A 118 11.93 -13.17 6.54
N ASP A 119 11.52 -12.54 7.64
CA ASP A 119 10.72 -13.17 8.71
C ASP A 119 9.32 -13.60 8.26
N ALA A 120 8.89 -13.14 7.09
CA ALA A 120 7.60 -13.43 6.52
C ALA A 120 7.66 -14.42 5.33
N LEU A 121 8.87 -14.87 4.98
CA LEU A 121 9.04 -15.93 3.99
C LEU A 121 8.55 -17.26 4.61
N PRO A 122 7.63 -18.00 3.95
CA PRO A 122 7.22 -19.32 4.42
C PRO A 122 8.42 -20.25 4.63
N SER A 123 8.41 -20.99 5.76
CA SER A 123 9.52 -21.87 6.13
C SER A 123 9.87 -22.89 5.04
N GLU A 124 8.85 -23.49 4.41
CA GLU A 124 9.07 -24.44 3.30
C GLU A 124 9.88 -23.83 2.15
N LEU A 125 9.57 -22.58 1.76
CA LEU A 125 10.32 -21.89 0.70
C LEU A 125 11.75 -21.52 1.15
N SER A 126 11.92 -21.16 2.42
CA SER A 126 13.24 -20.89 3.00
C SER A 126 14.10 -22.14 3.04
N ASP A 127 13.52 -23.28 3.47
CA ASP A 127 14.19 -24.57 3.54
C ASP A 127 14.57 -25.09 2.15
N ASP A 128 13.67 -24.95 1.18
CA ASP A 128 13.91 -25.30 -0.22
C ASP A 128 15.08 -24.49 -0.81
N LEU A 129 15.10 -23.17 -0.59
CA LEU A 129 16.19 -22.30 -1.03
C LEU A 129 17.52 -22.71 -0.39
N GLY A 130 17.52 -22.94 0.93
CA GLY A 130 18.71 -23.32 1.69
C GLY A 130 19.25 -24.71 1.30
N ALA A 131 18.36 -25.68 1.08
CA ALA A 131 18.75 -27.02 0.64
C ALA A 131 19.32 -27.04 -0.79
N ALA A 132 18.72 -26.27 -1.70
CA ALA A 132 19.16 -26.19 -3.09
C ALA A 132 20.44 -25.36 -3.28
N ALA A 133 20.72 -24.43 -2.36
CA ALA A 133 21.88 -23.53 -2.43
C ALA A 133 22.49 -23.29 -1.02
N PRO A 134 23.13 -24.29 -0.40
CA PRO A 134 23.57 -24.25 0.99
C PRO A 134 24.71 -23.25 1.26
N THR A 135 25.36 -22.75 0.23
CA THR A 135 26.42 -21.72 0.34
C THR A 135 25.88 -20.29 0.37
N LEU A 136 24.59 -20.10 0.10
CA LEU A 136 23.98 -18.77 0.09
C LEU A 136 23.65 -18.31 1.50
N ARG A 137 23.90 -17.03 1.73
CA ARG A 137 23.46 -16.32 2.94
C ARG A 137 22.21 -15.51 2.62
N LEU A 138 21.07 -15.93 3.13
CA LEU A 138 19.82 -15.16 3.07
C LEU A 138 19.86 -14.05 4.15
N VAL A 139 19.56 -12.83 3.77
CA VAL A 139 19.55 -11.66 4.65
C VAL A 139 18.31 -10.81 4.40
N ASP A 140 17.81 -10.10 5.42
CA ASP A 140 16.69 -9.19 5.22
C ASP A 140 17.08 -8.02 4.31
N GLY A 141 16.31 -7.83 3.24
CA GLY A 141 16.47 -6.79 2.24
C GLY A 141 15.42 -5.67 2.32
N SER A 142 14.57 -5.67 3.34
CA SER A 142 13.42 -4.77 3.44
C SER A 142 13.81 -3.29 3.43
N ALA A 143 14.93 -2.94 4.08
CA ALA A 143 15.42 -1.56 4.10
C ALA A 143 15.77 -1.06 2.69
N GLN A 144 16.41 -1.88 1.85
CA GLN A 144 16.79 -1.54 0.48
C GLN A 144 15.56 -1.31 -0.41
N PHE A 145 14.56 -2.18 -0.27
CA PHE A 145 13.30 -2.03 -1.00
C PHE A 145 12.52 -0.79 -0.54
N ALA A 146 12.41 -0.56 0.77
CA ALA A 146 11.73 0.62 1.32
C ALA A 146 12.36 1.94 0.82
N MET A 147 13.70 1.99 0.67
CA MET A 147 14.37 3.17 0.10
C MET A 147 13.99 3.41 -1.38
N VAL A 148 13.80 2.33 -2.16
CA VAL A 148 13.33 2.45 -3.55
C VAL A 148 11.89 2.96 -3.61
N ARG A 149 11.05 2.52 -2.66
CA ARG A 149 9.64 2.91 -2.57
C ARG A 149 9.41 4.35 -2.13
N ARG A 150 10.38 4.99 -1.50
CA ARG A 150 10.33 6.43 -1.15
C ARG A 150 10.39 7.34 -2.37
N ASP A 151 10.99 6.86 -3.46
CA ASP A 151 11.21 7.63 -4.67
C ASP A 151 10.08 7.34 -5.67
N ILE A 152 9.01 8.13 -5.58
CA ILE A 152 7.80 7.95 -6.39
C ILE A 152 8.06 8.51 -7.79
N ASP A 153 7.93 7.65 -8.79
CA ASP A 153 8.04 8.07 -10.19
C ASP A 153 6.74 8.72 -10.71
N PRO A 154 6.82 9.49 -11.82
CA PRO A 154 5.66 10.19 -12.38
C PRO A 154 4.50 9.26 -12.76
N ALA A 155 4.77 8.02 -13.21
CA ALA A 155 3.73 7.06 -13.54
C ALA A 155 2.98 6.60 -12.27
N GLU A 156 3.71 6.32 -11.18
CA GLU A 156 3.11 6.00 -9.91
C GLU A 156 2.27 7.16 -9.35
N GLN A 157 2.76 8.40 -9.46
CA GLN A 157 2.00 9.59 -9.06
C GLN A 157 0.66 9.69 -9.81
N GLN A 158 0.64 9.45 -11.11
CA GLN A 158 -0.59 9.48 -11.91
C GLN A 158 -1.56 8.37 -11.50
N ILE A 159 -1.06 7.16 -11.28
CA ILE A 159 -1.87 6.01 -10.83
C ILE A 159 -2.47 6.29 -9.45
N LEU A 160 -1.69 6.82 -8.51
CA LEU A 160 -2.16 7.20 -7.17
C LEU A 160 -3.19 8.33 -7.24
N ALA A 161 -2.96 9.35 -8.06
CA ALA A 161 -3.93 10.44 -8.27
C ALA A 161 -5.25 9.92 -8.86
N ARG A 162 -5.20 8.94 -9.78
CA ARG A 162 -6.39 8.28 -10.31
C ARG A 162 -7.13 7.49 -9.24
N SER A 163 -6.40 6.69 -8.42
CA SER A 163 -6.99 5.96 -7.28
C SER A 163 -7.69 6.92 -6.31
N ASP A 164 -7.08 8.07 -6.04
CA ASP A 164 -7.63 9.08 -5.16
C ASP A 164 -8.90 9.73 -5.72
N ALA A 165 -8.88 10.09 -7.00
CA ALA A 165 -10.07 10.64 -7.68
C ALA A 165 -11.25 9.65 -7.64
N ILE A 166 -10.99 8.34 -7.79
CA ILE A 166 -12.01 7.30 -7.65
C ILE A 166 -12.58 7.26 -6.23
N ALA A 167 -11.71 7.30 -5.21
CA ALA A 167 -12.14 7.28 -3.81
C ALA A 167 -12.97 8.51 -3.44
N VAL A 168 -12.54 9.70 -3.89
CA VAL A 168 -13.26 10.96 -3.68
C VAL A 168 -14.64 10.90 -4.34
N ALA A 169 -14.70 10.57 -5.64
CA ALA A 169 -15.96 10.53 -6.39
C ALA A 169 -16.95 9.51 -5.81
N ALA A 170 -16.45 8.37 -5.30
CA ALA A 170 -17.28 7.37 -4.65
C ALA A 170 -17.83 7.86 -3.30
N LEU A 171 -17.01 8.54 -2.48
CA LEU A 171 -17.46 9.13 -1.22
C LEU A 171 -18.39 10.32 -1.41
N ASP A 172 -18.30 11.06 -2.52
CA ASP A 172 -19.20 12.16 -2.85
C ASP A 172 -20.63 11.71 -3.17
N GLN A 173 -20.86 10.39 -3.35
CA GLN A 173 -22.20 9.82 -3.50
C GLN A 173 -22.99 9.78 -2.19
N VAL A 174 -22.34 10.03 -1.05
CA VAL A 174 -23.00 10.00 0.26
C VAL A 174 -23.93 11.18 0.42
N ASN A 175 -25.23 10.89 0.48
CA ASN A 175 -26.26 11.89 0.81
C ASN A 175 -26.76 11.64 2.23
N THR A 176 -26.36 12.51 3.16
CA THR A 176 -26.70 12.39 4.59
C THR A 176 -28.19 12.55 4.90
N THR A 177 -28.98 13.11 3.98
CA THR A 177 -30.43 13.30 4.19
C THR A 177 -31.25 12.08 3.78
N THR A 178 -30.78 11.31 2.81
CA THR A 178 -31.53 10.16 2.25
C THR A 178 -30.95 8.81 2.66
N THR A 179 -29.66 8.77 3.06
CA THR A 179 -28.98 7.52 3.42
C THR A 179 -29.21 7.20 4.91
N SER A 180 -29.89 6.09 5.18
CA SER A 180 -30.20 5.64 6.55
C SER A 180 -29.55 4.31 6.92
N ASP A 181 -29.04 3.56 5.95
CA ASP A 181 -28.52 2.20 6.15
C ASP A 181 -27.07 2.07 5.68
N ALA A 182 -26.22 1.52 6.57
CA ALA A 182 -24.78 1.37 6.32
C ALA A 182 -24.44 0.33 5.24
N GLY A 183 -25.22 -0.77 5.15
CA GLY A 183 -24.99 -1.81 4.15
C GLY A 183 -25.31 -1.31 2.74
N THR A 184 -26.45 -0.65 2.60
CA THR A 184 -26.87 0.00 1.32
C THR A 184 -25.86 1.06 0.90
N LEU A 185 -25.40 1.89 1.86
CA LEU A 185 -24.39 2.91 1.61
C LEU A 185 -23.07 2.29 1.12
N ALA A 186 -22.58 1.26 1.81
CA ALA A 186 -21.35 0.59 1.44
C ALA A 186 -21.43 0.01 0.01
N GLY A 187 -22.54 -0.65 -0.32
CA GLY A 187 -22.78 -1.18 -1.67
C GLY A 187 -22.86 -0.10 -2.76
N LEU A 188 -23.46 1.06 -2.46
CA LEU A 188 -23.51 2.20 -3.39
C LEU A 188 -22.09 2.72 -3.68
N ILE A 189 -21.30 2.95 -2.65
CA ILE A 189 -19.92 3.47 -2.77
C ILE A 189 -19.03 2.47 -3.52
N GLU A 190 -19.11 1.17 -3.19
CA GLU A 190 -18.36 0.12 -3.88
C GLU A 190 -18.73 0.08 -5.37
N LYS A 191 -20.01 0.11 -5.70
CA LYS A 191 -20.50 0.14 -7.09
C LYS A 191 -19.91 1.32 -7.86
N HIS A 192 -19.97 2.53 -7.29
CA HIS A 192 -19.42 3.73 -7.93
C HIS A 192 -17.91 3.64 -8.13
N ALA A 193 -17.17 3.16 -7.13
CA ALA A 193 -15.72 2.98 -7.25
C ALA A 193 -15.37 2.00 -8.37
N ARG A 194 -16.05 0.85 -8.44
CA ARG A 194 -15.79 -0.16 -9.49
C ARG A 194 -16.17 0.33 -10.87
N LEU A 195 -17.29 1.05 -11.03
CA LEU A 195 -17.69 1.66 -12.30
C LEU A 195 -16.70 2.75 -12.76
N ALA A 196 -16.02 3.43 -11.82
CA ALA A 196 -14.97 4.41 -12.11
C ALA A 196 -13.61 3.77 -12.43
N GLY A 197 -13.49 2.42 -12.34
CA GLY A 197 -12.31 1.66 -12.71
C GLY A 197 -11.50 1.09 -11.55
N ALA A 198 -11.99 1.17 -10.30
CA ALA A 198 -11.34 0.51 -9.18
C ALA A 198 -11.26 -1.01 -9.41
N GLU A 199 -10.06 -1.53 -9.30
CA GLU A 199 -9.80 -2.97 -9.37
C GLU A 199 -10.25 -3.66 -8.10
N GLU A 200 -9.95 -3.03 -6.96
CA GLU A 200 -10.45 -3.41 -5.66
C GLU A 200 -11.05 -2.21 -4.93
N ALA A 201 -12.14 -2.45 -4.22
CA ALA A 201 -12.82 -1.46 -3.40
C ALA A 201 -13.29 -2.12 -2.10
N TYR A 202 -12.68 -1.75 -0.98
CA TYR A 202 -13.11 -2.20 0.34
C TYR A 202 -13.71 -1.03 1.11
N ILE A 203 -15.02 -1.10 1.32
CA ILE A 203 -15.76 -0.07 2.03
C ILE A 203 -15.99 -0.51 3.46
N ALA A 204 -15.57 0.33 4.41
CA ALA A 204 -15.78 0.12 5.83
C ALA A 204 -16.57 1.30 6.41
N VAL A 205 -17.51 1.02 7.32
CA VAL A 205 -18.39 2.02 7.92
C VAL A 205 -18.28 1.94 9.45
N ALA A 206 -18.21 3.10 10.10
CA ALA A 206 -18.49 3.27 11.52
C ALA A 206 -19.89 3.91 11.62
N PRO A 207 -20.95 3.14 11.87
CA PRO A 207 -22.33 3.60 11.69
C PRO A 207 -22.79 4.60 12.76
N ASN A 208 -22.14 4.62 13.93
CA ASN A 208 -22.48 5.53 15.02
C ASN A 208 -21.22 6.02 15.76
N LEU A 209 -20.72 7.17 15.35
CA LEU A 209 -19.54 7.80 15.95
C LEU A 209 -19.79 8.46 17.32
N ALA A 210 -21.03 8.48 17.82
CA ALA A 210 -21.28 8.88 19.21
C ALA A 210 -20.79 7.81 20.20
N THR A 211 -20.77 6.53 19.78
CA THR A 211 -20.49 5.39 20.67
C THR A 211 -19.30 4.55 20.24
N ASP A 212 -19.03 4.44 18.91
CA ASP A 212 -17.99 3.56 18.40
C ASP A 212 -17.35 4.12 17.11
N ARG A 213 -16.03 4.21 17.12
CA ARG A 213 -15.25 4.68 15.98
C ARG A 213 -14.68 3.57 15.09
N ARG A 214 -14.95 2.31 15.40
CA ARG A 214 -14.39 1.18 14.62
C ARG A 214 -15.01 1.12 13.24
N LEU A 215 -14.16 1.25 12.24
CA LEU A 215 -14.52 1.08 10.83
C LEU A 215 -14.53 -0.41 10.50
N THR A 216 -15.69 -0.96 10.22
CA THR A 216 -15.88 -2.38 9.91
C THR A 216 -16.54 -2.56 8.54
N ARG A 217 -16.25 -3.67 7.87
CA ARG A 217 -16.99 -4.05 6.66
C ARG A 217 -18.41 -4.43 7.07
N VAL A 218 -19.37 -3.76 6.46
CA VAL A 218 -20.80 -3.96 6.77
C VAL A 218 -21.46 -4.63 5.58
N SER A 219 -22.07 -5.79 5.83
CA SER A 219 -22.85 -6.57 4.85
C SER A 219 -24.33 -6.72 5.24
N LYS A 220 -24.71 -6.16 6.40
CA LYS A 220 -26.07 -6.22 6.93
C LYS A 220 -26.67 -4.83 7.03
N PRO A 221 -28.00 -4.68 7.00
CA PRO A 221 -28.66 -3.43 7.32
C PRO A 221 -28.29 -3.01 8.76
N ILE A 222 -27.67 -1.85 8.90
CA ILE A 222 -27.37 -1.19 10.18
C ILE A 222 -27.76 0.28 10.05
N GLN A 223 -28.63 0.74 10.94
CA GLN A 223 -29.05 2.13 10.98
C GLN A 223 -27.85 3.07 11.17
N LEU A 224 -27.74 4.07 10.32
CA LEU A 224 -26.78 5.15 10.48
C LEU A 224 -27.28 6.18 11.48
N ALA A 225 -26.41 6.55 12.43
CA ALA A 225 -26.66 7.67 13.35
C ALA A 225 -26.46 9.02 12.64
N ASP A 226 -26.71 10.12 13.36
CA ASP A 226 -26.52 11.49 12.84
C ASP A 226 -25.05 11.78 12.50
N ARG A 227 -24.11 11.08 13.15
CA ARG A 227 -22.69 11.13 12.83
C ARG A 227 -22.15 9.73 12.57
N PHE A 228 -21.57 9.52 11.41
CA PHE A 228 -20.99 8.24 10.98
C PHE A 228 -19.75 8.49 10.12
N ALA A 229 -18.91 7.48 9.95
CA ALA A 229 -17.76 7.57 9.04
C ALA A 229 -17.76 6.45 8.01
N VAL A 230 -17.22 6.76 6.84
CA VAL A 230 -17.01 5.80 5.75
C VAL A 230 -15.57 5.87 5.30
N ARG A 231 -14.94 4.70 5.18
CA ARG A 231 -13.61 4.51 4.60
C ARG A 231 -13.71 3.77 3.29
N ALA A 232 -13.22 4.38 2.23
CA ALA A 232 -12.97 3.75 0.95
C ALA A 232 -11.48 3.39 0.86
N SER A 233 -11.17 2.08 0.74
CA SER A 233 -9.83 1.59 0.39
C SER A 233 -9.90 1.13 -1.05
N ILE A 234 -9.17 1.82 -1.93
CA ILE A 234 -9.27 1.66 -3.39
C ILE A 234 -7.93 1.20 -3.94
N ALA A 235 -7.98 0.23 -4.86
CA ALA A 235 -6.84 -0.12 -5.70
C ALA A 235 -7.13 0.22 -7.17
N TYR A 236 -6.17 0.86 -7.81
CA TYR A 236 -6.13 1.07 -9.24
C TYR A 236 -4.73 0.74 -9.77
N LYS A 237 -4.63 -0.17 -10.75
CA LYS A 237 -3.33 -0.66 -11.28
C LYS A 237 -2.34 -1.09 -10.19
N GLY A 238 -2.87 -1.76 -9.15
CA GLY A 238 -2.08 -2.24 -8.00
C GLY A 238 -1.65 -1.18 -7.00
N ALA A 239 -1.92 0.10 -7.24
CA ALA A 239 -1.67 1.17 -6.27
C ALA A 239 -2.88 1.34 -5.34
N TRP A 240 -2.63 1.14 -4.05
CA TRP A 240 -3.62 1.21 -3.00
C TRP A 240 -3.56 2.53 -2.25
N LEU A 241 -4.75 3.07 -1.94
CA LEU A 241 -4.90 4.16 -0.99
C LEU A 241 -6.17 4.02 -0.15
N ARG A 242 -6.28 4.88 0.85
CA ARG A 242 -7.45 4.99 1.72
C ARG A 242 -7.88 6.43 1.87
N ARG A 243 -9.22 6.64 1.81
CA ARG A 243 -9.86 7.86 2.26
C ARG A 243 -10.93 7.54 3.28
N THR A 244 -10.98 8.32 4.36
CA THR A 244 -12.05 8.25 5.35
C THR A 244 -12.65 9.64 5.49
N ARG A 245 -13.97 9.72 5.41
CA ARG A 245 -14.72 10.95 5.75
C ARG A 245 -15.69 10.66 6.88
N THR A 246 -15.79 11.61 7.78
CA THR A 246 -16.86 11.67 8.77
C THR A 246 -18.00 12.50 8.17
N PHE A 247 -19.19 11.97 8.25
CA PHE A 247 -20.44 12.59 7.79
C PHE A 247 -21.30 12.92 9.00
N ALA A 248 -21.82 14.14 9.05
CA ALA A 248 -22.76 14.57 10.08
C ALA A 248 -23.63 15.72 9.55
N ARG A 249 -24.77 15.94 10.20
CA ARG A 249 -25.64 17.08 9.92
C ARG A 249 -25.22 18.35 10.64
N GLU A 250 -24.21 18.26 11.52
CA GLU A 250 -23.73 19.34 12.38
C GLU A 250 -22.56 20.12 11.79
N HIS A 251 -22.51 21.43 12.02
CA HIS A 251 -21.42 22.31 11.57
C HIS A 251 -20.04 22.00 12.17
N LYS A 252 -19.98 21.32 13.33
CA LYS A 252 -18.70 21.00 14.03
C LYS A 252 -17.82 20.08 13.23
N VAL A 253 -18.37 19.18 12.40
CA VAL A 253 -17.60 18.29 11.54
C VAL A 253 -16.88 19.06 10.44
N ALA A 254 -17.50 20.07 9.84
CA ALA A 254 -16.88 20.90 8.82
C ALA A 254 -15.62 21.64 9.32
N ARG A 255 -15.57 22.01 10.60
CA ARG A 255 -14.36 22.61 11.21
C ARG A 255 -13.24 21.60 11.34
N ALA A 256 -13.54 20.37 11.74
CA ALA A 256 -12.55 19.29 11.82
C ALA A 256 -12.04 18.90 10.43
N ASP A 257 -12.91 18.87 9.41
CA ASP A 257 -12.52 18.61 8.03
C ASP A 257 -11.57 19.67 7.49
N ALA A 258 -11.90 20.97 7.67
CA ALA A 258 -11.03 22.08 7.26
C ALA A 258 -9.68 22.10 8.02
N TRP A 259 -9.71 21.76 9.31
CA TRP A 259 -8.51 21.56 10.11
C TRP A 259 -7.63 20.43 9.54
N PHE A 260 -8.22 19.27 9.23
CA PHE A 260 -7.50 18.12 8.69
C PHE A 260 -6.85 18.43 7.34
N GLU A 261 -7.57 19.13 6.45
CA GLU A 261 -6.99 19.62 5.20
C GLU A 261 -5.80 20.55 5.43
N GLY A 262 -5.85 21.41 6.46
CA GLY A 262 -4.75 22.25 6.87
C GLY A 262 -3.53 21.45 7.33
N VAL A 263 -3.76 20.36 8.09
CA VAL A 263 -2.71 19.41 8.51
C VAL A 263 -2.04 18.77 7.29
N ILE A 264 -2.84 18.24 6.35
CA ILE A 264 -2.31 17.61 5.13
C ILE A 264 -1.42 18.58 4.36
N ARG A 265 -1.91 19.80 4.06
CA ARG A 265 -1.12 20.84 3.36
C ARG A 265 0.17 21.19 4.12
N GLY A 266 0.11 21.23 5.45
CA GLY A 266 1.28 21.50 6.29
C GLY A 266 2.36 20.43 6.16
N ILE A 267 1.96 19.16 6.17
CA ILE A 267 2.88 18.03 6.04
C ILE A 267 3.48 17.97 4.62
N GLU A 268 2.68 18.17 3.59
CA GLU A 268 3.15 18.24 2.20
C GLU A 268 4.16 19.40 1.99
N ALA A 269 4.00 20.50 2.74
CA ALA A 269 4.96 21.58 2.78
C ALA A 269 6.23 21.27 3.62
N GLY A 270 6.34 20.04 4.14
CA GLY A 270 7.51 19.51 4.83
C GLY A 270 7.58 19.82 6.33
N LYS A 271 6.44 20.09 6.97
CA LYS A 271 6.38 20.22 8.42
C LYS A 271 6.26 18.84 9.08
N PRO A 272 6.88 18.58 10.26
CA PRO A 272 6.80 17.28 10.93
C PRO A 272 5.38 17.00 11.44
N ILE A 273 4.96 15.72 11.42
CA ILE A 273 3.59 15.33 11.78
C ILE A 273 3.28 15.70 13.23
N SER A 274 4.14 15.34 14.19
CA SER A 274 3.91 15.56 15.62
C SER A 274 3.75 17.03 15.97
N GLY A 275 4.64 17.90 15.47
CA GLY A 275 4.58 19.35 15.71
C GLY A 275 3.31 19.99 15.15
N GLN A 276 2.81 19.47 14.01
CA GLN A 276 1.57 19.96 13.41
C GLN A 276 0.35 19.55 14.24
N LEU A 277 0.28 18.28 14.67
CA LEU A 277 -0.88 17.76 15.39
C LEU A 277 -1.07 18.47 16.75
N ALA A 278 0.01 18.72 17.49
CA ALA A 278 -0.05 19.44 18.75
C ALA A 278 -0.55 20.88 18.57
N ALA A 279 0.03 21.63 17.63
CA ALA A 279 -0.34 23.02 17.37
C ALA A 279 -1.76 23.18 16.81
N TYR A 280 -2.25 22.18 16.08
CA TYR A 280 -3.57 22.25 15.48
C TYR A 280 -4.70 21.82 16.42
N VAL A 281 -4.44 20.93 17.37
CA VAL A 281 -5.46 20.55 18.38
C VAL A 281 -5.83 21.76 19.23
N GLU A 282 -4.87 22.65 19.53
CA GLU A 282 -5.16 23.94 20.23
C GLU A 282 -6.10 24.86 19.43
N ALA A 283 -6.10 24.77 18.08
CA ALA A 283 -6.99 25.54 17.23
C ALA A 283 -8.43 25.00 17.17
N LEU A 284 -8.64 23.76 17.61
CA LEU A 284 -9.95 23.12 17.78
C LEU A 284 -10.28 23.09 19.27
N SER A 285 -10.70 24.20 19.87
CA SER A 285 -10.90 24.41 21.31
C SER A 285 -11.72 23.33 22.03
N ASP A 286 -12.46 22.50 21.27
CA ASP A 286 -13.38 21.46 21.78
C ASP A 286 -12.96 20.05 21.33
N ALA A 287 -11.73 19.85 20.84
CA ALA A 287 -11.27 18.58 20.31
C ALA A 287 -10.13 17.97 21.13
N THR A 288 -10.15 16.64 21.28
CA THR A 288 -9.03 15.87 21.82
C THR A 288 -8.50 14.93 20.75
N LEU A 289 -7.19 14.94 20.51
CA LEU A 289 -6.54 13.97 19.64
C LEU A 289 -6.55 12.59 20.32
N GLU A 290 -7.23 11.62 19.69
CA GLU A 290 -7.28 10.26 20.21
C GLU A 290 -6.17 9.38 19.66
N PHE A 291 -5.91 9.48 18.37
CA PHE A 291 -4.85 8.74 17.69
C PHE A 291 -4.51 9.36 16.34
N TRP A 292 -3.32 9.01 15.87
CA TRP A 292 -2.91 9.20 14.48
C TRP A 292 -2.13 7.98 14.00
N MET A 293 -2.12 7.75 12.69
CA MET A 293 -1.43 6.63 12.05
C MET A 293 -0.99 7.03 10.65
N VAL A 294 0.23 6.66 10.28
CA VAL A 294 0.78 6.82 8.93
C VAL A 294 1.05 5.45 8.35
N GLU A 295 0.53 5.23 7.15
CA GLU A 295 0.75 4.03 6.36
C GLU A 295 1.50 4.37 5.08
N SER A 296 2.26 3.42 4.53
CA SER A 296 2.96 3.56 3.25
C SER A 296 3.18 2.19 2.57
N CYS A 297 3.46 2.22 1.27
CA CYS A 297 3.75 1.04 0.45
C CYS A 297 5.25 0.69 0.49
N VAL A 298 5.81 0.41 1.66
CA VAL A 298 7.25 0.18 1.84
C VAL A 298 7.71 -1.28 1.72
N GLY A 299 6.78 -2.22 1.68
CA GLY A 299 7.06 -3.66 1.68
C GLY A 299 6.20 -4.43 0.68
N SER A 300 5.92 -5.68 1.01
CA SER A 300 5.09 -6.58 0.20
C SER A 300 3.59 -6.32 0.34
N TYR A 301 3.15 -5.73 1.45
CA TYR A 301 1.75 -5.34 1.65
C TYR A 301 1.40 -4.05 0.88
N PRO A 302 0.13 -3.91 0.47
CA PRO A 302 -0.35 -2.70 -0.19
C PRO A 302 -0.13 -1.42 0.62
N LEU A 303 -0.44 -1.48 1.92
CA LEU A 303 -0.22 -0.40 2.88
C LEU A 303 0.22 -1.00 4.22
N SER A 304 1.33 -0.53 4.74
CA SER A 304 1.87 -0.93 6.05
C SER A 304 1.97 0.26 6.98
N VAL A 305 1.65 0.08 8.25
CA VAL A 305 1.83 1.12 9.28
C VAL A 305 3.32 1.34 9.50
N ILE A 306 3.78 2.57 9.25
CA ILE A 306 5.19 2.96 9.43
C ILE A 306 5.40 3.83 10.67
N ALA A 307 4.37 4.56 11.11
CA ALA A 307 4.37 5.35 12.34
C ALA A 307 2.96 5.50 12.89
N SER A 308 2.82 5.63 14.21
CA SER A 308 1.53 5.92 14.85
C SER A 308 1.74 6.46 16.27
N SER A 309 0.69 7.07 16.83
CA SER A 309 0.66 7.51 18.24
C SER A 309 0.89 6.37 19.26
N ARG A 310 0.77 5.10 18.83
CA ARG A 310 1.01 3.90 19.64
C ARG A 310 2.40 3.29 19.48
N MET A 311 3.26 3.88 18.65
CA MET A 311 4.62 3.42 18.36
C MET A 311 5.62 4.49 18.80
N PRO A 312 6.02 4.52 20.10
CA PRO A 312 6.95 5.53 20.63
C PRO A 312 8.28 5.49 19.86
N GLY A 313 8.87 6.66 19.59
CA GLY A 313 10.15 6.79 18.91
C GLY A 313 10.14 6.62 17.39
N ARG A 314 8.99 6.37 16.77
CA ARG A 314 8.85 6.35 15.30
C ARG A 314 8.23 7.63 14.73
N ASP A 315 8.44 8.74 15.39
CA ASP A 315 8.02 10.08 14.96
C ASP A 315 9.10 10.74 14.08
N ALA A 316 9.67 9.95 13.20
CA ALA A 316 10.68 10.45 12.26
C ALA A 316 10.02 11.38 11.22
N PRO A 317 10.71 12.44 10.78
CA PRO A 317 10.23 13.26 9.68
C PRO A 317 9.99 12.39 8.44
N ILE A 318 8.89 12.65 7.75
CA ILE A 318 8.60 11.98 6.48
C ILE A 318 9.52 12.61 5.42
N GLU A 319 10.55 11.88 5.04
CA GLU A 319 11.60 12.36 4.13
C GLU A 319 11.29 12.07 2.66
N GLY A 320 10.04 12.18 2.27
CA GLY A 320 9.61 11.91 0.91
C GLY A 320 8.88 10.57 0.75
N GLY A 321 8.01 10.51 -0.25
CA GLY A 321 7.23 9.33 -0.57
C GLY A 321 5.73 9.55 -0.56
N PHE A 322 5.00 8.46 -0.78
CA PHE A 322 3.55 8.41 -0.67
C PHE A 322 3.15 7.85 0.69
N PHE A 323 2.20 8.53 1.32
CA PHE A 323 1.70 8.19 2.65
C PHE A 323 0.18 8.28 2.70
N VAL A 324 -0.39 7.57 3.64
CA VAL A 324 -1.80 7.68 4.03
C VAL A 324 -1.85 8.04 5.50
N LEU A 325 -2.31 9.26 5.81
CA LEU A 325 -2.47 9.74 7.18
C LEU A 325 -3.90 9.54 7.65
N THR A 326 -4.06 8.87 8.79
CA THR A 326 -5.33 8.73 9.51
C THR A 326 -5.25 9.46 10.84
N ILE A 327 -6.26 10.27 11.15
CA ILE A 327 -6.39 10.96 12.43
C ILE A 327 -7.77 10.67 13.02
N GLY A 328 -7.82 10.43 14.32
CA GLY A 328 -9.05 10.34 15.11
C GLY A 328 -9.10 11.41 16.18
N LEU A 329 -10.20 12.12 16.25
CA LEU A 329 -10.50 13.14 17.26
C LEU A 329 -11.74 12.75 18.07
N LEU A 330 -11.75 13.13 19.33
CA LEU A 330 -12.96 13.21 20.13
C LEU A 330 -13.43 14.67 20.12
N LEU A 331 -14.62 14.89 19.58
CA LEU A 331 -15.32 16.19 19.55
C LEU A 331 -16.50 16.13 20.52
N HIS A 332 -17.08 17.28 20.84
CA HIS A 332 -18.37 17.28 21.52
C HIS A 332 -19.41 16.50 20.69
N GLY A 333 -20.08 15.55 21.32
CA GLY A 333 -21.09 14.68 20.65
C GLY A 333 -20.55 13.45 19.94
N GLY A 334 -19.25 13.12 20.04
CA GLY A 334 -18.66 11.87 19.55
C GLY A 334 -17.38 12.01 18.75
N HIS A 335 -16.97 10.90 18.15
CA HIS A 335 -15.71 10.81 17.42
C HIS A 335 -15.79 11.47 16.03
N TRP A 336 -14.62 11.84 15.54
CA TRP A 336 -14.37 12.19 14.15
C TRP A 336 -13.15 11.41 13.64
N ILE A 337 -13.19 10.92 12.41
CA ILE A 337 -12.09 10.22 11.77
C ILE A 337 -11.91 10.75 10.35
N GLY A 338 -10.68 11.13 10.03
CA GLY A 338 -10.27 11.48 8.68
C GLY A 338 -9.08 10.64 8.22
N THR A 339 -9.10 10.23 6.97
CA THR A 339 -7.94 9.60 6.30
C THR A 339 -7.73 10.27 4.95
N SER A 340 -6.51 10.68 4.67
CA SER A 340 -6.13 11.27 3.39
C SER A 340 -4.79 10.73 2.91
N PRO A 341 -4.65 10.41 1.60
CA PRO A 341 -3.35 10.24 0.99
C PRO A 341 -2.63 11.59 0.93
N LEU A 342 -1.31 11.54 0.97
CA LEU A 342 -0.44 12.70 0.78
C LEU A 342 0.88 12.26 0.13
N THR A 343 1.49 13.17 -0.62
CA THR A 343 2.80 12.95 -1.22
C THR A 343 3.76 14.02 -0.71
N VAL A 344 4.89 13.58 -0.17
CA VAL A 344 5.97 14.46 0.26
C VAL A 344 7.12 14.33 -0.73
N ASN A 345 7.51 15.44 -1.34
CA ASN A 345 8.64 15.45 -2.26
C ASN A 345 9.96 15.33 -1.48
N ILE A 346 10.88 14.51 -1.99
CA ILE A 346 12.24 14.47 -1.46
C ILE A 346 12.87 15.84 -1.68
N ARG A 347 13.25 16.53 -0.61
CA ARG A 347 14.01 17.77 -0.74
C ARG A 347 15.38 17.40 -1.31
N SER A 348 15.71 17.88 -2.52
CA SER A 348 17.08 17.87 -3.02
C SER A 348 17.92 18.70 -2.04
N SER A 349 18.72 18.01 -1.24
CA SER A 349 19.75 18.60 -0.38
C SER A 349 20.93 19.10 -1.21
#